data_9f7fabe948a6744b5d464d7e22d148bf
#
_entry.id   9f7fabe948a6744b5d464d7e22d148bf
#
_cell.length_a   1.000
_cell.length_b   1.000
_cell.length_c   1.000
_cell.angle_alpha   90.00
_cell.angle_beta   90.00
_cell.angle_gamma   90.00
#
_symmetry.space_group_name_H-M   'P 1'
#
loop_
_entity.id
_entity.type
_entity.pdbx_description
1 polymer ?
#
loop_
_entity_poly.entity_id
_entity_poly.type
_entity_poly.pdbx_seq_one_letter_code
_entity_poly.pdbx_strand_id
1 'polypeptide(L)'
;MKAIHAQVLAAHGGARGIRDEALLESAVAAPQATMMGQPLMSDPIEIAAAYLFYVCRNHAFIDGNKRTALAACLVFLESNALLPDAKLPTEQWEEFVLDVAASKVDRDETTRRLRHLVSHFEKAERSPHSAIRNST
;
A
#
# COMPACT_ATOMS: atom_id res chain seq x y z
N MET A 1 -10.46 4.07 -6.31
CA MET A 1 -10.19 2.66 -6.00
C MET A 1 -10.68 1.71 -7.10
N LYS A 2 -11.86 1.94 -7.62
CA LYS A 2 -12.40 1.09 -8.70
C LYS A 2 -11.53 1.10 -9.96
N ALA A 3 -10.97 2.25 -10.30
CA ALA A 3 -10.07 2.37 -11.45
C ALA A 3 -8.79 1.55 -11.24
N ILE A 4 -8.25 1.56 -10.03
CA ILE A 4 -7.05 0.78 -9.69
C ILE A 4 -7.37 -0.71 -9.82
N HIS A 5 -8.52 -1.15 -9.31
CA HIS A 5 -8.93 -2.54 -9.42
C HIS A 5 -9.06 -2.96 -10.90
N ALA A 6 -9.66 -2.11 -11.73
CA ALA A 6 -9.81 -2.39 -13.15
C ALA A 6 -8.45 -2.56 -13.84
N GLN A 7 -7.48 -1.71 -13.49
CA GLN A 7 -6.13 -1.81 -14.05
C GLN A 7 -5.43 -3.10 -13.60
N VAL A 8 -5.62 -3.48 -12.35
CA VAL A 8 -5.06 -4.73 -11.81
C VAL A 8 -5.60 -5.93 -12.57
N LEU A 9 -6.93 -5.98 -12.78
CA LEU A 9 -7.52 -7.07 -13.53
C LEU A 9 -7.05 -7.10 -14.97
N ALA A 10 -6.89 -5.94 -15.60
CA ALA A 10 -6.41 -5.86 -16.97
C ALA A 10 -4.97 -6.40 -17.10
N ALA A 11 -4.14 -6.17 -16.10
CA ALA A 11 -2.74 -6.61 -16.11
C ALA A 11 -2.57 -8.07 -15.70
N HIS A 12 -3.38 -8.56 -14.77
CA HIS A 12 -3.17 -9.86 -14.14
C HIS A 12 -4.31 -10.86 -14.35
N GLY A 13 -5.43 -10.43 -14.92
CA GLY A 13 -6.62 -11.26 -15.04
C GLY A 13 -7.37 -11.33 -13.73
N GLY A 14 -8.45 -12.13 -13.73
CA GLY A 14 -9.29 -12.33 -12.56
C GLY A 14 -10.74 -11.95 -12.83
N ALA A 15 -11.62 -12.26 -11.87
CA ALA A 15 -13.04 -12.01 -11.99
C ALA A 15 -13.36 -10.55 -11.67
N ARG A 16 -14.20 -9.95 -12.50
CA ARG A 16 -14.65 -8.58 -12.31
C ARG A 16 -15.74 -8.50 -11.25
N GLY A 17 -15.88 -7.35 -10.67
CA GLY A 17 -17.03 -7.02 -9.86
C GLY A 17 -16.68 -6.69 -8.44
N ILE A 18 -17.63 -6.03 -7.80
CA ILE A 18 -17.55 -5.63 -6.40
C ILE A 18 -18.42 -6.59 -5.61
N ARG A 19 -17.84 -7.28 -4.63
CA ARG A 19 -18.58 -8.21 -3.80
C ARG A 19 -19.47 -7.47 -2.80
N ASP A 20 -18.97 -6.37 -2.27
CA ASP A 20 -19.69 -5.60 -1.24
C ASP A 20 -19.31 -4.12 -1.35
N GLU A 21 -20.26 -3.33 -1.86
CA GLU A 21 -20.04 -1.90 -2.05
C GLU A 21 -19.80 -1.16 -0.74
N ALA A 22 -20.48 -1.55 0.33
CA ALA A 22 -20.31 -0.93 1.62
C ALA A 22 -18.91 -1.18 2.20
N LEU A 23 -18.39 -2.38 2.00
CA LEU A 23 -17.02 -2.70 2.42
C LEU A 23 -16.00 -1.91 1.63
N LEU A 24 -16.25 -1.70 0.34
CA LEU A 24 -15.37 -0.87 -0.48
C LEU A 24 -15.36 0.58 0.01
N GLU A 25 -16.54 1.13 0.25
CA GLU A 25 -16.65 2.50 0.76
C GLU A 25 -15.94 2.65 2.10
N SER A 26 -16.10 1.67 2.98
CA SER A 26 -15.43 1.67 4.28
C SER A 26 -13.91 1.63 4.13
N ALA A 27 -13.40 0.79 3.22
CA ALA A 27 -11.95 0.66 3.02
C ALA A 27 -11.34 1.96 2.49
N VAL A 28 -12.05 2.65 1.61
CA VAL A 28 -11.58 3.91 1.03
C VAL A 28 -11.71 5.06 2.03
N ALA A 29 -12.76 5.05 2.83
CA ALA A 29 -13.03 6.12 3.78
C ALA A 29 -12.10 6.11 4.99
N ALA A 30 -11.72 4.92 5.47
CA ALA A 30 -10.93 4.80 6.70
C ALA A 30 -9.62 5.61 6.68
N PRO A 31 -8.81 5.56 5.60
CA PRO A 31 -7.58 6.34 5.57
C PRO A 31 -7.80 7.85 5.51
N GLN A 32 -9.02 8.28 5.18
CA GLN A 32 -9.37 9.69 5.04
C GLN A 32 -10.19 10.21 6.23
N ALA A 33 -10.34 9.40 7.28
CA ALA A 33 -11.17 9.74 8.41
C ALA A 33 -10.69 11.00 9.12
N THR A 34 -11.65 11.80 9.61
CA THR A 34 -11.36 13.02 10.35
C THR A 34 -12.08 13.02 11.69
N MET A 35 -11.61 13.87 12.60
CA MET A 35 -12.26 14.13 13.86
C MET A 35 -12.20 15.64 14.08
N MET A 36 -13.36 16.27 14.27
CA MET A 36 -13.46 17.71 14.46
C MET A 36 -12.78 18.51 13.34
N GLY A 37 -12.93 18.03 12.09
CA GLY A 37 -12.35 18.68 10.93
C GLY A 37 -10.87 18.43 10.71
N GLN A 38 -10.23 17.66 11.58
CA GLN A 38 -8.79 17.33 11.44
C GLN A 38 -8.61 15.89 11.02
N PRO A 39 -7.67 15.60 10.11
CA PRO A 39 -7.39 14.21 9.73
C PRO A 39 -6.94 13.40 10.94
N LEU A 40 -7.44 12.17 11.06
CA LEU A 40 -6.95 11.23 12.07
C LEU A 40 -5.56 10.72 11.72
N MET A 41 -5.24 10.67 10.43
CA MET A 41 -3.92 10.29 9.94
C MET A 41 -3.39 11.42 9.06
N SER A 42 -2.19 11.89 9.33
CA SER A 42 -1.55 12.93 8.51
C SER A 42 -0.24 12.46 7.90
N ASP A 43 0.36 11.42 8.46
CA ASP A 43 1.59 10.84 7.93
C ASP A 43 1.29 10.08 6.64
N PRO A 44 1.88 10.46 5.48
CA PRO A 44 1.60 9.78 4.21
C PRO A 44 1.90 8.27 4.24
N ILE A 45 2.89 7.85 4.99
CA ILE A 45 3.19 6.41 5.08
C ILE A 45 2.11 5.69 5.86
N GLU A 46 1.60 6.29 6.92
CA GLU A 46 0.49 5.72 7.67
C GLU A 46 -0.77 5.63 6.80
N ILE A 47 -1.05 6.65 6.01
CA ILE A 47 -2.21 6.65 5.10
C ILE A 47 -2.06 5.56 4.04
N ALA A 48 -0.88 5.44 3.43
CA ALA A 48 -0.62 4.40 2.44
C ALA A 48 -0.80 3.01 3.04
N ALA A 49 -0.29 2.80 4.25
CA ALA A 49 -0.44 1.54 4.97
C ALA A 49 -1.91 1.24 5.28
N ALA A 50 -2.69 2.27 5.61
CA ALA A 50 -4.11 2.12 5.88
C ALA A 50 -4.87 1.69 4.63
N TYR A 51 -4.57 2.26 3.45
CA TYR A 51 -5.18 1.79 2.20
C TYR A 51 -4.87 0.32 1.97
N LEU A 52 -3.63 -0.08 2.13
CA LEU A 52 -3.24 -1.47 1.95
C LEU A 52 -4.00 -2.36 2.93
N PHE A 53 -4.00 -2.00 4.20
CA PHE A 53 -4.63 -2.79 5.25
C PHE A 53 -6.13 -2.96 5.02
N TYR A 54 -6.85 -1.87 4.82
CA TYR A 54 -8.31 -1.93 4.72
C TYR A 54 -8.78 -2.55 3.40
N VAL A 55 -8.13 -2.24 2.28
CA VAL A 55 -8.49 -2.85 1.00
C VAL A 55 -8.21 -4.36 1.04
N CYS A 56 -7.10 -4.75 1.63
CA CYS A 56 -6.73 -6.15 1.74
C CYS A 56 -7.67 -6.93 2.66
N ARG A 57 -8.05 -6.34 3.78
CA ARG A 57 -8.82 -7.01 4.83
C ARG A 57 -10.33 -7.00 4.59
N ASN A 58 -10.85 -5.98 3.91
CA ASN A 58 -12.29 -5.87 3.70
C ASN A 58 -12.83 -6.80 2.61
N HIS A 59 -12.00 -7.27 1.71
CA HIS A 59 -12.41 -8.17 0.62
C HIS A 59 -13.61 -7.63 -0.17
N ALA A 60 -13.55 -6.35 -0.52
CA ALA A 60 -14.68 -5.68 -1.18
C ALA A 60 -14.89 -6.12 -2.62
N PHE A 61 -13.86 -6.59 -3.29
CA PHE A 61 -13.95 -7.08 -4.67
C PHE A 61 -14.09 -8.59 -4.71
N ILE A 62 -14.63 -9.09 -5.81
CA ILE A 62 -14.75 -10.54 -6.00
C ILE A 62 -13.37 -11.18 -6.10
N ASP A 63 -12.44 -10.48 -6.78
CA ASP A 63 -11.09 -10.98 -6.99
C ASP A 63 -10.12 -9.81 -7.03
N GLY A 64 -8.83 -10.08 -6.86
CA GLY A 64 -7.80 -9.06 -6.99
C GLY A 64 -7.65 -8.14 -5.79
N ASN A 65 -8.16 -8.51 -4.63
CA ASN A 65 -8.09 -7.66 -3.42
C ASN A 65 -6.67 -7.36 -2.99
N LYS A 66 -5.82 -8.39 -2.93
CA LYS A 66 -4.41 -8.21 -2.51
C LYS A 66 -3.62 -7.33 -3.47
N ARG A 67 -3.79 -7.57 -4.77
CA ARG A 67 -3.08 -6.78 -5.78
C ARG A 67 -3.58 -5.35 -5.82
N THR A 68 -4.89 -5.15 -5.68
CA THR A 68 -5.47 -3.82 -5.64
C THR A 68 -5.02 -3.07 -4.39
N ALA A 69 -4.95 -3.74 -3.25
CA ALA A 69 -4.46 -3.15 -2.02
C ALA A 69 -3.02 -2.65 -2.18
N LEU A 70 -2.15 -3.48 -2.74
CA LEU A 70 -0.77 -3.08 -2.97
C LEU A 70 -0.69 -1.94 -3.98
N ALA A 71 -1.43 -2.03 -5.08
CA ALA A 71 -1.43 -0.98 -6.09
C ALA A 71 -1.90 0.36 -5.52
N ALA A 72 -2.94 0.36 -4.69
CA ALA A 72 -3.43 1.59 -4.04
C ALA A 72 -2.37 2.19 -3.13
N CYS A 73 -1.69 1.35 -2.36
CA CYS A 73 -0.61 1.78 -1.49
C CYS A 73 0.52 2.44 -2.30
N LEU A 74 0.95 1.79 -3.38
CA LEU A 74 2.03 2.30 -4.21
C LEU A 74 1.65 3.58 -4.93
N VAL A 75 0.43 3.68 -5.43
CA VAL A 75 -0.06 4.89 -6.08
C VAL A 75 -0.05 6.07 -5.11
N PHE A 76 -0.49 5.84 -3.88
CA PHE A 76 -0.49 6.88 -2.87
C PHE A 76 0.93 7.34 -2.52
N LEU A 77 1.85 6.39 -2.35
CA LEU A 77 3.25 6.70 -2.06
C LEU A 77 3.88 7.49 -3.21
N GLU A 78 3.63 7.07 -4.45
CA GLU A 78 4.14 7.76 -5.63
C GLU A 78 3.61 9.18 -5.71
N SER A 79 2.32 9.35 -5.45
CA SER A 79 1.68 10.68 -5.49
C SER A 79 2.25 11.63 -4.44
N ASN A 80 2.86 11.11 -3.39
CA ASN A 80 3.47 11.89 -2.32
C ASN A 80 5.00 11.89 -2.41
N ALA A 81 5.55 11.48 -3.56
CA ALA A 81 6.99 11.45 -3.82
C ALA A 81 7.76 10.61 -2.80
N LEU A 82 7.17 9.51 -2.35
CA LEU A 82 7.78 8.62 -1.37
C LEU A 82 8.31 7.32 -1.96
N LEU A 83 8.15 7.13 -3.27
CA LEU A 83 8.73 5.98 -3.97
C LEU A 83 9.80 6.45 -4.94
N PRO A 84 11.00 5.89 -4.87
CA PRO A 84 12.02 6.12 -5.89
C PRO A 84 11.62 5.46 -7.22
N ASP A 85 12.23 5.89 -8.30
CA ASP A 85 11.95 5.33 -9.63
C ASP A 85 12.55 3.94 -9.86
N ALA A 86 13.28 3.41 -8.92
CA ALA A 86 13.93 2.12 -9.07
C ALA A 86 12.94 0.96 -8.92
N LYS A 87 13.34 -0.21 -9.39
CA LYS A 87 12.52 -1.40 -9.32
C LYS A 87 12.35 -1.87 -7.88
N LEU A 88 11.10 -2.16 -7.50
CA LEU A 88 10.80 -2.62 -6.15
C LEU A 88 11.26 -4.07 -5.90
N PRO A 89 11.66 -4.39 -4.66
CA PRO A 89 12.01 -5.77 -4.31
C PRO A 89 10.73 -6.60 -4.17
N THR A 90 10.35 -7.26 -5.25
CA THR A 90 9.05 -7.93 -5.39
C THR A 90 8.76 -8.93 -4.28
N GLU A 91 9.71 -9.78 -3.92
CA GLU A 91 9.49 -10.82 -2.90
C GLU A 91 9.12 -10.24 -1.54
N GLN A 92 9.79 -9.17 -1.13
CA GLN A 92 9.54 -8.55 0.17
C GLN A 92 8.15 -7.91 0.21
N TRP A 93 7.75 -7.27 -0.88
CA TRP A 93 6.43 -6.65 -0.97
C TRP A 93 5.32 -7.69 -1.03
N GLU A 94 5.53 -8.79 -1.76
CA GLU A 94 4.55 -9.87 -1.80
C GLU A 94 4.35 -10.51 -0.43
N GLU A 95 5.44 -10.78 0.29
CA GLU A 95 5.36 -11.33 1.64
C GLU A 95 4.59 -10.40 2.57
N PHE A 96 4.87 -9.10 2.48
CA PHE A 96 4.19 -8.10 3.28
C PHE A 96 2.68 -8.14 3.04
N VAL A 97 2.26 -8.13 1.78
CA VAL A 97 0.83 -8.16 1.43
C VAL A 97 0.18 -9.46 1.91
N LEU A 98 0.86 -10.59 1.74
CA LEU A 98 0.33 -11.88 2.19
C LEU A 98 0.13 -11.90 3.70
N ASP A 99 1.05 -11.34 4.46
CA ASP A 99 0.95 -11.29 5.92
C ASP A 99 -0.22 -10.40 6.36
N VAL A 100 -0.44 -9.28 5.68
CA VAL A 100 -1.59 -8.42 5.97
C VAL A 100 -2.90 -9.17 5.66
N ALA A 101 -2.95 -9.82 4.50
CA ALA A 101 -4.15 -10.56 4.07
C ALA A 101 -4.47 -11.71 5.01
N ALA A 102 -3.44 -12.36 5.55
CA ALA A 102 -3.61 -13.50 6.45
C ALA A 102 -3.86 -13.09 7.91
N SER A 103 -4.00 -11.80 8.17
CA SER A 103 -4.22 -11.26 9.52
C SER A 103 -3.06 -11.51 10.48
N LYS A 104 -1.85 -11.65 9.95
CA LYS A 104 -0.67 -11.85 10.78
C LYS A 104 -0.16 -10.54 11.38
N VAL A 105 -0.55 -9.41 10.81
CA VAL A 105 -0.15 -8.09 11.28
C VAL A 105 -1.38 -7.21 11.43
N ASP A 106 -1.40 -6.36 12.43
CA ASP A 106 -2.46 -5.37 12.61
C ASP A 106 -2.13 -4.09 11.85
N ARG A 107 -2.97 -3.06 12.01
CA ARG A 107 -2.76 -1.81 11.28
C ARG A 107 -1.46 -1.11 11.67
N ASP A 108 -1.13 -1.09 12.95
CA ASP A 108 0.09 -0.43 13.41
C ASP A 108 1.34 -1.15 12.90
N GLU A 109 1.33 -2.47 12.92
CA GLU A 109 2.45 -3.25 12.39
C GLU A 109 2.55 -3.10 10.89
N THR A 110 1.41 -2.99 10.20
CA THR A 110 1.40 -2.73 8.75
C THR A 110 2.12 -1.42 8.46
N THR A 111 1.85 -0.37 9.23
CA THR A 111 2.52 0.92 9.07
C THR A 111 4.02 0.80 9.32
N ARG A 112 4.42 0.10 10.38
CA ARG A 112 5.85 -0.07 10.69
C ARG A 112 6.58 -0.80 9.59
N ARG A 113 6.00 -1.88 9.09
CA ARG A 113 6.61 -2.66 8.02
C ARG A 113 6.70 -1.88 6.72
N LEU A 114 5.66 -1.11 6.38
CA LEU A 114 5.70 -0.27 5.20
C LEU A 114 6.79 0.78 5.32
N ARG A 115 6.88 1.43 6.47
CA ARG A 115 7.92 2.44 6.72
C ARG A 115 9.30 1.85 6.55
N HIS A 116 9.50 0.65 7.05
CA HIS A 116 10.77 -0.06 6.92
C HIS A 116 11.08 -0.38 5.45
N LEU A 117 10.10 -0.88 4.71
CA LEU A 117 10.29 -1.21 3.28
C LEU A 117 10.65 0.03 2.47
N VAL A 118 9.95 1.13 2.69
CA VAL A 118 10.22 2.38 1.98
C VAL A 118 11.60 2.92 2.34
N SER A 119 11.95 2.98 3.61
CA SER A 119 13.25 3.45 4.06
C SER A 119 14.39 2.58 3.56
N HIS A 120 14.21 1.26 3.65
CA HIS A 120 15.22 0.32 3.21
C HIS A 120 15.46 0.45 1.69
N PHE A 121 14.41 0.58 0.94
CA PHE A 121 14.49 0.74 -0.50
C PHE A 121 15.20 2.04 -0.89
N GLU A 122 14.82 3.16 -0.26
CA GLU A 122 15.47 4.44 -0.47
C GLU A 122 16.96 4.37 -0.12
N LYS A 123 17.26 3.74 1.00
CA LYS A 123 18.63 3.59 1.47
C LYS A 123 19.45 2.73 0.50
N ALA A 124 18.88 1.64 0.01
CA ALA A 124 19.54 0.77 -0.96
C ALA A 124 19.81 1.51 -2.26
N GLU A 125 18.84 2.30 -2.72
CA GLU A 125 19.00 3.07 -3.94
C GLU A 125 20.08 4.14 -3.83
N ARG A 126 20.15 4.82 -2.71
CA ARG A 126 21.15 5.87 -2.50
C ARG A 126 22.52 5.34 -2.09
N SER A 127 22.54 4.17 -1.47
CA SER A 127 23.74 3.62 -0.89
C SER A 127 24.92 3.48 -1.85
N PRO A 128 24.78 2.96 -3.07
CA PRO A 128 25.92 2.86 -3.98
C PRO A 128 26.56 4.20 -4.26
N HIS A 129 25.75 5.21 -4.48
CA HIS A 129 26.27 6.55 -4.73
C HIS A 129 26.86 7.16 -3.45
N SER A 130 26.19 6.93 -2.34
CA SER A 130 26.68 7.41 -1.07
C SER A 130 28.00 6.79 -0.70
N ALA A 131 28.14 5.49 -0.90
CA ALA A 131 29.37 4.79 -0.64
C ALA A 131 30.50 5.30 -1.52
N ILE A 132 30.21 5.59 -2.75
CA ILE A 132 31.18 6.13 -3.68
C ILE A 132 31.54 7.56 -3.31
N ARG A 133 30.55 8.33 -2.98
CA ARG A 133 30.73 9.76 -2.72
C ARG A 133 31.19 10.05 -1.30
N ASN A 134 30.68 9.32 -0.41
CA ASN A 134 30.90 9.56 0.98
C ASN A 134 31.62 8.51 1.68
N SER A 135 31.39 7.62 1.02
CA SER A 135 31.37 6.66 1.50
C SER A 135 31.02 6.30 2.20
N THR A 136 30.92 6.60 1.86
CA THR A 136 30.41 6.52 2.47
C THR A 136 30.21 6.00 2.62
#